data_5f54783cffd96093aa15e733eedb7f8c
#
_entry.id   5f54783cffd96093aa15e733eedb7f8c
#
_cell.length_a   1.000
_cell.length_b   1.000
_cell.length_c   1.000
_cell.angle_alpha   90.00
_cell.angle_beta   90.00
_cell.angle_gamma   90.00
#
_symmetry.space_group_name_H-M   'P 1'
#
loop_
_entity.id
_entity.type
_entity.pdbx_description
1 polymer ?
#
loop_
_entity_poly.entity_id
_entity_poly.type
_entity_poly.pdbx_seq_one_letter_code
_entity_poly.pdbx_strand_id
1 'polypeptide(L)'
;MDRRRFLTHTGTLALGATLPQAFAAPPRAAYPTPTLPPERGGAIPFKISLSQWGFHRAIFGDARENYDWFIRTLHASPSAVLRGPMDTRDIVVRAQELGVDTVDLVNILFFARRTDEAWLRAFKAYGDDHGVSFAVLMLDEAGHLGASDRSARRRAIDLHRSWMDAAAILGCTSIRANAYGDGTYLAQLEQNAESMAVLAEHAASLGVDLLVENHGHPSSNAAWLAMLMESVNHPRFGVMADFDNFFMGGWGHVPERRYDTRQGMLDLAPYTRALSAKSYAFDHEGNETRVDFGMCLDISLEAGFSGYASAEYEGSTLGEFEGAEKTIALLKRFQRP
;
A
#
# COMPACT_ATOMS: atom_id res chain seq x y z
N MET A 1 -14.08 54.90 -28.02
CA MET A 1 -14.08 54.53 -29.46
C MET A 1 -14.19 53.04 -29.51
N ASP A 2 -15.08 52.61 -29.86
CA ASP A 2 -16.38 52.08 -30.24
C ASP A 2 -16.32 50.55 -30.30
N ARG A 3 -16.97 49.95 -29.37
CA ARG A 3 -17.18 48.49 -29.29
C ARG A 3 -18.54 48.20 -29.92
N ARG A 4 -18.61 47.98 -31.25
CA ARG A 4 -19.78 47.34 -31.89
C ARG A 4 -19.52 47.21 -33.39
N ARG A 5 -19.13 45.99 -33.83
CA ARG A 5 -19.45 45.41 -35.14
C ARG A 5 -18.73 44.08 -35.34
N PHE A 6 -19.37 42.99 -34.95
CA PHE A 6 -19.15 41.68 -35.57
C PHE A 6 -20.40 40.83 -35.34
N LEU A 7 -21.33 40.99 -36.17
CA LEU A 7 -22.39 40.02 -36.45
C LEU A 7 -22.84 40.24 -37.87
N THR A 8 -22.64 39.25 -38.69
CA THR A 8 -23.42 38.72 -39.81
C THR A 8 -22.51 38.19 -40.90
N HIS A 9 -22.30 36.87 -40.90
CA HIS A 9 -22.24 36.08 -42.12
C HIS A 9 -22.76 34.69 -41.82
N THR A 10 -24.00 34.47 -42.17
CA THR A 10 -24.64 33.16 -42.28
C THR A 10 -24.05 32.41 -43.46
N GLY A 11 -23.30 31.36 -43.19
CA GLY A 11 -22.85 30.39 -44.19
C GLY A 11 -23.18 28.98 -43.66
N THR A 12 -24.30 28.42 -44.15
CA THR A 12 -24.71 27.04 -43.86
C THR A 12 -23.80 26.09 -44.62
N LEU A 13 -22.87 25.46 -43.94
CA LEU A 13 -22.13 24.29 -44.43
C LEU A 13 -22.54 23.10 -43.58
N ALA A 14 -23.39 22.24 -44.13
CA ALA A 14 -23.71 20.94 -43.56
C ALA A 14 -22.50 20.02 -43.76
N LEU A 15 -21.67 19.90 -42.74
CA LEU A 15 -20.69 18.83 -42.63
C LEU A 15 -21.32 17.72 -41.81
N GLY A 16 -21.64 16.61 -42.44
CA GLY A 16 -22.01 15.36 -41.81
C GLY A 16 -20.81 14.80 -41.03
N ALA A 17 -20.68 15.17 -39.76
CA ALA A 17 -19.78 14.53 -38.84
C ALA A 17 -20.49 13.29 -38.24
N THR A 18 -20.14 12.12 -38.70
CA THR A 18 -20.44 10.88 -37.98
C THR A 18 -19.71 10.94 -36.64
N LEU A 19 -20.45 11.16 -35.56
CA LEU A 19 -19.94 11.01 -34.21
C LEU A 19 -19.46 9.56 -34.03
N PRO A 20 -18.26 9.34 -33.47
CA PRO A 20 -17.84 7.98 -33.13
C PRO A 20 -18.84 7.39 -32.13
N GLN A 21 -19.29 6.16 -32.38
CA GLN A 21 -20.14 5.43 -31.45
C GLN A 21 -19.47 5.43 -30.08
N ALA A 22 -20.14 6.03 -29.10
CA ALA A 22 -19.75 5.92 -27.71
C ALA A 22 -19.71 4.42 -27.36
N PHE A 23 -18.57 3.91 -26.99
CA PHE A 23 -18.46 2.59 -26.40
C PHE A 23 -19.39 2.58 -25.18
N ALA A 24 -20.44 1.79 -25.21
CA ALA A 24 -21.27 1.55 -24.05
C ALA A 24 -20.37 0.90 -22.99
N ALA A 25 -20.18 1.60 -21.87
CA ALA A 25 -19.51 1.03 -20.73
C ALA A 25 -20.23 -0.27 -20.33
N PRO A 26 -19.50 -1.35 -19.96
CA PRO A 26 -20.14 -2.55 -19.47
C PRO A 26 -21.01 -2.20 -18.25
N PRO A 27 -22.11 -2.94 -18.01
CA PRO A 27 -22.97 -2.68 -16.86
C PRO A 27 -22.12 -2.76 -15.58
N ARG A 28 -22.11 -1.67 -14.81
CA ARG A 28 -21.43 -1.60 -13.52
C ARG A 28 -21.97 -2.72 -12.64
N ALA A 29 -21.08 -3.62 -12.19
CA ALA A 29 -21.40 -4.47 -11.06
C ALA A 29 -21.77 -3.53 -9.89
N ALA A 30 -22.96 -3.72 -9.32
CA ALA A 30 -23.37 -2.94 -8.15
C ALA A 30 -22.35 -3.21 -7.04
N TYR A 31 -21.69 -2.16 -6.54
CA TYR A 31 -20.92 -2.28 -5.30
C TYR A 31 -21.87 -2.85 -4.23
N PRO A 32 -21.43 -3.84 -3.45
CA PRO A 32 -22.24 -4.26 -2.33
C PRO A 32 -22.49 -3.03 -1.46
N THR A 33 -23.76 -2.70 -1.24
CA THR A 33 -24.13 -1.67 -0.27
C THR A 33 -23.47 -2.07 1.04
N PRO A 34 -22.73 -1.17 1.73
CA PRO A 34 -22.16 -1.49 3.03
C PRO A 34 -23.31 -2.01 3.92
N THR A 35 -23.32 -3.29 4.19
CA THR A 35 -24.18 -3.85 5.21
C THR A 35 -23.58 -3.42 6.54
N LEU A 36 -24.37 -2.79 7.41
CA LEU A 36 -23.96 -2.54 8.78
C LEU A 36 -23.40 -3.84 9.36
N PRO A 37 -22.22 -3.80 10.01
CA PRO A 37 -21.63 -4.98 10.59
C PRO A 37 -22.63 -5.63 11.56
N PRO A 38 -22.70 -6.97 11.61
CA PRO A 38 -23.49 -7.67 12.62
C PRO A 38 -23.00 -7.24 14.01
N GLU A 39 -23.91 -7.15 14.99
CA GLU A 39 -23.57 -6.85 16.37
C GLU A 39 -22.34 -7.66 16.79
N ARG A 40 -21.34 -6.98 17.36
CA ARG A 40 -20.06 -7.58 17.76
C ARG A 40 -20.30 -8.64 18.83
N GLY A 41 -20.54 -9.85 18.42
CA GLY A 41 -20.57 -11.00 19.32
C GLY A 41 -19.17 -11.54 19.48
N GLY A 42 -18.45 -11.21 20.55
CA GLY A 42 -17.29 -11.92 21.12
C GLY A 42 -16.10 -12.35 20.24
N ALA A 43 -16.13 -12.09 18.92
CA ALA A 43 -15.04 -12.43 17.99
C ALA A 43 -13.99 -11.32 17.96
N ILE A 44 -12.72 -11.71 17.82
CA ILE A 44 -11.61 -10.78 17.61
C ILE A 44 -11.88 -10.02 16.31
N PRO A 45 -12.02 -8.67 16.34
CA PRO A 45 -12.50 -7.91 15.18
C PRO A 45 -11.51 -7.85 14.01
N PHE A 46 -10.20 -8.00 14.28
CA PHE A 46 -9.12 -8.02 13.28
C PHE A 46 -7.93 -8.83 13.81
N LYS A 47 -7.02 -9.19 12.92
CA LYS A 47 -5.75 -9.86 13.27
C LYS A 47 -4.62 -8.83 13.31
N ILE A 48 -3.54 -9.15 14.05
CA ILE A 48 -2.34 -8.30 14.09
C ILE A 48 -1.23 -9.00 13.30
N SER A 49 -0.57 -8.27 12.41
CA SER A 49 0.69 -8.65 11.79
C SER A 49 1.82 -7.71 12.22
N LEU A 50 3.06 -8.13 12.04
CA LEU A 50 4.25 -7.32 12.28
C LEU A 50 4.79 -6.83 10.94
N SER A 51 4.89 -5.51 10.76
CA SER A 51 5.57 -4.94 9.59
C SER A 51 7.09 -5.13 9.70
N GLN A 52 7.67 -5.78 8.70
CA GLN A 52 9.13 -5.90 8.59
C GLN A 52 9.79 -4.53 8.42
N TRP A 53 9.07 -3.55 7.87
CA TRP A 53 9.57 -2.18 7.73
C TRP A 53 9.93 -1.54 9.07
N GLY A 54 9.22 -1.86 10.14
CA GLY A 54 9.54 -1.41 11.48
C GLY A 54 10.95 -1.78 11.97
N PHE A 55 11.65 -2.68 11.27
CA PHE A 55 13.03 -3.14 11.56
C PHE A 55 14.04 -2.76 10.47
N HIS A 56 13.68 -1.83 9.59
CA HIS A 56 14.52 -1.47 8.45
C HIS A 56 15.89 -0.90 8.84
N ARG A 57 16.00 -0.19 9.97
CA ARG A 57 17.27 0.36 10.45
C ARG A 57 18.21 -0.75 10.96
N ALA A 58 17.65 -1.76 11.64
CA ALA A 58 18.42 -2.91 12.07
C ALA A 58 18.93 -3.76 10.91
N ILE A 59 18.26 -3.75 9.75
CA ILE A 59 18.64 -4.50 8.54
C ILE A 59 19.55 -3.68 7.62
N PHE A 60 19.22 -2.41 7.37
CA PHE A 60 20.01 -1.56 6.47
C PHE A 60 21.21 -0.89 7.15
N GLY A 61 21.20 -0.76 8.50
CA GLY A 61 22.21 0.02 9.21
C GLY A 61 22.23 1.46 8.72
N ASP A 62 23.41 1.95 8.35
CA ASP A 62 23.66 3.32 7.83
C ASP A 62 23.38 3.49 6.34
N ALA A 63 22.98 2.43 5.64
CA ALA A 63 22.89 2.45 4.18
C ALA A 63 21.93 3.53 3.63
N ARG A 64 20.91 3.91 4.38
CA ARG A 64 19.92 4.92 3.98
C ARG A 64 20.30 6.37 4.32
N GLU A 65 21.38 6.62 5.03
CA GLU A 65 21.87 7.99 5.31
C GLU A 65 22.20 8.76 4.01
N ASN A 66 22.66 8.05 2.99
CA ASN A 66 22.77 8.59 1.64
C ASN A 66 21.75 7.90 0.72
N TYR A 67 20.57 8.50 0.60
CA TYR A 67 19.44 7.89 -0.12
C TYR A 67 19.74 7.68 -1.61
N ASP A 68 20.43 8.61 -2.28
CA ASP A 68 20.81 8.46 -3.70
C ASP A 68 21.78 7.30 -3.91
N TRP A 69 22.73 7.12 -3.00
CA TRP A 69 23.62 5.97 -3.02
C TRP A 69 22.86 4.67 -2.75
N PHE A 70 21.94 4.69 -1.77
CA PHE A 70 21.10 3.56 -1.40
C PHE A 70 20.32 3.04 -2.61
N ILE A 71 19.57 3.90 -3.30
CA ILE A 71 18.74 3.52 -4.45
C ILE A 71 19.61 2.96 -5.59
N ARG A 72 20.70 3.64 -5.96
CA ARG A 72 21.60 3.12 -7.02
C ARG A 72 22.17 1.76 -6.65
N THR A 73 22.57 1.58 -5.40
CA THR A 73 23.17 0.33 -4.92
C THR A 73 22.15 -0.80 -4.81
N LEU A 74 20.93 -0.50 -4.35
CA LEU A 74 19.84 -1.46 -4.30
C LEU A 74 19.58 -2.10 -5.67
N HIS A 75 19.60 -1.32 -6.74
CA HIS A 75 19.41 -1.84 -8.10
C HIS A 75 20.64 -2.51 -8.71
N ALA A 76 21.86 -2.08 -8.35
CA ALA A 76 23.10 -2.60 -8.94
C ALA A 76 23.69 -3.79 -8.17
N SER A 77 23.61 -3.76 -6.84
CA SER A 77 24.22 -4.72 -5.92
C SER A 77 23.37 -4.82 -4.64
N PRO A 78 22.15 -5.38 -4.71
CA PRO A 78 21.15 -5.24 -3.63
C PRO A 78 21.66 -5.71 -2.25
N SER A 79 22.49 -6.73 -2.19
CA SER A 79 23.04 -7.20 -0.90
C SER A 79 23.96 -6.20 -0.21
N ALA A 80 24.50 -5.21 -0.96
CA ALA A 80 25.41 -4.22 -0.39
C ALA A 80 24.70 -3.13 0.44
N VAL A 81 23.37 -3.07 0.38
CA VAL A 81 22.58 -2.17 1.25
C VAL A 81 22.18 -2.81 2.57
N LEU A 82 22.37 -4.12 2.74
CA LEU A 82 22.07 -4.85 3.98
C LEU A 82 23.29 -4.77 4.91
N ARG A 83 23.43 -3.66 5.64
CA ARG A 83 24.61 -3.33 6.43
C ARG A 83 24.37 -3.44 7.94
N GLY A 84 23.13 -3.62 8.33
CA GLY A 84 22.76 -3.74 9.73
C GLY A 84 23.10 -5.10 10.34
N PRO A 85 22.99 -5.23 11.65
CA PRO A 85 23.28 -6.46 12.35
C PRO A 85 22.18 -7.54 12.23
N MET A 86 20.99 -7.19 11.73
CA MET A 86 19.85 -8.09 11.62
C MET A 86 19.75 -8.69 10.21
N ASP A 87 19.70 -10.03 10.12
CA ASP A 87 19.37 -10.70 8.84
C ASP A 87 17.88 -10.50 8.53
N THR A 88 17.55 -10.43 7.26
CA THR A 88 16.16 -10.26 6.81
C THR A 88 15.19 -11.31 7.37
N ARG A 89 15.66 -12.55 7.58
CA ARG A 89 14.85 -13.67 8.08
C ARG A 89 14.65 -13.63 9.60
N ASP A 90 15.48 -12.87 10.34
CA ASP A 90 15.34 -12.73 11.79
C ASP A 90 14.00 -12.11 12.19
N ILE A 91 13.29 -11.48 11.25
CA ILE A 91 11.93 -10.98 11.50
C ILE A 91 10.97 -12.06 11.99
N VAL A 92 11.18 -13.31 11.61
CA VAL A 92 10.40 -14.46 12.08
C VAL A 92 10.59 -14.65 13.60
N VAL A 93 11.84 -14.59 14.07
CA VAL A 93 12.14 -14.68 15.49
C VAL A 93 11.59 -13.46 16.25
N ARG A 94 11.72 -12.25 15.65
CA ARG A 94 11.13 -11.03 16.26
C ARG A 94 9.62 -11.12 16.41
N ALA A 95 8.92 -11.68 15.41
CA ALA A 95 7.49 -11.90 15.51
C ALA A 95 7.12 -12.83 16.68
N GLN A 96 7.85 -13.96 16.84
CA GLN A 96 7.65 -14.87 17.97
C GLN A 96 7.90 -14.19 19.33
N GLU A 97 9.00 -13.44 19.46
CA GLU A 97 9.34 -12.71 20.68
C GLU A 97 8.26 -11.68 21.06
N LEU A 98 7.62 -11.07 20.06
CA LEU A 98 6.53 -10.12 20.22
C LEU A 98 5.14 -10.75 20.36
N GLY A 99 5.06 -12.08 20.28
CA GLY A 99 3.80 -12.83 20.41
C GLY A 99 2.84 -12.57 19.25
N VAL A 100 3.38 -12.49 18.02
CA VAL A 100 2.64 -12.34 16.76
C VAL A 100 3.03 -13.50 15.84
N ASP A 101 2.05 -14.07 15.15
CA ASP A 101 2.22 -15.23 14.27
C ASP A 101 2.19 -14.88 12.78
N THR A 102 2.20 -13.60 12.44
CA THR A 102 2.08 -13.12 11.06
C THR A 102 2.97 -11.90 10.82
N VAL A 103 3.65 -11.88 9.67
CA VAL A 103 4.56 -10.81 9.25
C VAL A 103 4.14 -10.27 7.90
N ASP A 104 4.23 -8.96 7.71
CA ASP A 104 4.18 -8.29 6.43
C ASP A 104 5.61 -7.98 5.98
N LEU A 105 6.00 -8.58 4.87
CA LEU A 105 7.35 -8.51 4.32
C LEU A 105 7.53 -7.26 3.43
N VAL A 106 8.77 -6.80 3.27
CA VAL A 106 9.14 -5.71 2.36
C VAL A 106 10.22 -6.17 1.39
N ASN A 107 9.94 -6.10 0.11
CA ASN A 107 10.81 -6.64 -0.94
C ASN A 107 12.23 -6.09 -0.95
N ILE A 108 12.42 -4.79 -0.64
CA ILE A 108 13.75 -4.17 -0.67
C ILE A 108 14.69 -4.70 0.41
N LEU A 109 14.18 -5.38 1.43
CA LEU A 109 14.96 -6.04 2.47
C LEU A 109 15.55 -7.39 2.01
N PHE A 110 15.13 -7.91 0.85
CA PHE A 110 15.69 -9.10 0.20
C PHE A 110 15.63 -9.00 -1.33
N PHE A 111 15.91 -7.82 -1.86
CA PHE A 111 15.71 -7.45 -3.28
C PHE A 111 16.44 -8.38 -4.26
N ALA A 112 17.61 -8.90 -3.88
CA ALA A 112 18.36 -9.87 -4.66
C ALA A 112 17.67 -11.23 -4.84
N ARG A 113 16.62 -11.54 -4.04
CA ARG A 113 16.03 -12.87 -3.94
C ARG A 113 14.76 -13.06 -4.76
N ARG A 114 14.34 -12.04 -5.50
CA ARG A 114 13.06 -12.05 -6.25
C ARG A 114 12.81 -13.30 -7.08
N THR A 115 13.84 -13.83 -7.73
CA THR A 115 13.76 -15.02 -8.60
C THR A 115 14.52 -16.24 -8.05
N ASP A 116 14.98 -16.15 -6.80
CA ASP A 116 15.66 -17.25 -6.11
C ASP A 116 14.63 -18.15 -5.39
N GLU A 117 13.98 -19.02 -6.17
CA GLU A 117 12.94 -19.90 -5.62
C GLU A 117 13.43 -20.75 -4.45
N ALA A 118 14.67 -21.22 -4.47
CA ALA A 118 15.21 -22.05 -3.40
C ALA A 118 15.27 -21.26 -2.08
N TRP A 119 15.74 -20.01 -2.16
CA TRP A 119 15.78 -19.12 -0.99
C TRP A 119 14.36 -18.75 -0.50
N LEU A 120 13.43 -18.42 -1.43
CA LEU A 120 12.05 -18.08 -1.08
C LEU A 120 11.34 -19.25 -0.39
N ARG A 121 11.48 -20.47 -0.91
CA ARG A 121 10.92 -21.67 -0.27
C ARG A 121 11.57 -21.97 1.08
N ALA A 122 12.88 -21.77 1.22
CA ALA A 122 13.58 -21.93 2.50
C ALA A 122 13.13 -20.88 3.51
N PHE A 123 12.86 -19.64 3.09
CA PHE A 123 12.35 -18.59 3.97
C PHE A 123 10.90 -18.89 4.40
N LYS A 124 10.06 -19.37 3.48
CA LYS A 124 8.71 -19.83 3.81
C LYS A 124 8.75 -20.96 4.83
N ALA A 125 9.57 -22.01 4.59
CA ALA A 125 9.72 -23.13 5.51
C ALA A 125 10.22 -22.68 6.89
N TYR A 126 11.17 -21.73 6.92
CA TYR A 126 11.66 -21.16 8.18
C TYR A 126 10.54 -20.46 8.97
N GLY A 127 9.66 -19.72 8.30
CA GLY A 127 8.45 -19.17 8.91
C GLY A 127 7.54 -20.26 9.48
N ASP A 128 7.24 -21.29 8.68
CA ASP A 128 6.38 -22.41 9.07
C ASP A 128 6.92 -23.16 10.30
N ASP A 129 8.23 -23.46 10.32
CA ASP A 129 8.90 -24.13 11.43
C ASP A 129 8.81 -23.34 12.75
N HIS A 130 8.64 -22.02 12.65
CA HIS A 130 8.48 -21.11 13.80
C HIS A 130 7.00 -20.73 14.06
N GLY A 131 6.05 -21.30 13.31
CA GLY A 131 4.64 -20.95 13.43
C GLY A 131 4.30 -19.53 13.00
N VAL A 132 5.11 -18.93 12.11
CA VAL A 132 4.93 -17.57 11.58
C VAL A 132 4.59 -17.63 10.09
N SER A 133 3.47 -17.01 9.73
CA SER A 133 3.00 -16.86 8.35
C SER A 133 3.36 -15.49 7.78
N PHE A 134 3.28 -15.36 6.44
CA PHE A 134 3.44 -14.08 5.76
C PHE A 134 2.11 -13.64 5.14
N ALA A 135 1.62 -12.44 5.48
CA ALA A 135 0.34 -11.96 4.99
C ALA A 135 0.49 -11.06 3.76
N VAL A 136 1.28 -10.01 3.84
CA VAL A 136 1.49 -9.05 2.76
C VAL A 136 2.96 -9.04 2.33
N LEU A 137 3.22 -8.99 1.02
CA LEU A 137 4.52 -8.55 0.49
C LEU A 137 4.38 -7.12 -0.02
N MET A 138 4.99 -6.18 0.67
CA MET A 138 5.02 -4.77 0.27
C MET A 138 6.12 -4.54 -0.77
N LEU A 139 5.77 -3.91 -1.90
CA LEU A 139 6.69 -3.67 -3.01
C LEU A 139 7.09 -2.20 -3.07
N ASP A 140 8.37 -1.94 -2.81
CA ASP A 140 9.02 -0.67 -3.05
C ASP A 140 10.07 -0.82 -4.17
N GLU A 141 10.43 0.27 -4.83
CA GLU A 141 11.47 0.33 -5.89
C GLU A 141 11.21 -0.65 -7.05
N ALA A 142 9.95 -1.02 -7.27
CA ALA A 142 9.53 -1.91 -8.37
C ALA A 142 9.16 -1.17 -9.66
N GLY A 143 9.50 0.11 -9.77
CA GLY A 143 9.15 0.99 -10.89
C GLY A 143 7.76 1.61 -10.76
N HIS A 144 7.48 2.60 -11.59
CA HIS A 144 6.26 3.39 -11.51
C HIS A 144 5.17 2.84 -12.44
N LEU A 145 4.08 2.36 -11.86
CA LEU A 145 2.94 1.80 -12.58
C LEU A 145 2.12 2.87 -13.33
N GLY A 146 2.22 4.14 -12.90
CA GLY A 146 1.67 5.30 -13.56
C GLY A 146 2.68 6.11 -14.40
N ALA A 147 3.78 5.48 -14.88
CA ALA A 147 4.73 6.18 -15.73
C ALA A 147 4.10 6.55 -17.09
N SER A 148 4.34 7.79 -17.57
CA SER A 148 3.89 8.25 -18.88
C SER A 148 4.62 7.55 -20.03
N ASP A 149 5.89 7.20 -19.83
CA ASP A 149 6.64 6.36 -20.75
C ASP A 149 6.11 4.92 -20.73
N ARG A 150 5.51 4.50 -21.84
CA ARG A 150 4.90 3.18 -21.96
C ARG A 150 5.90 2.03 -21.77
N SER A 151 7.16 2.22 -22.14
CA SER A 151 8.17 1.18 -21.99
C SER A 151 8.60 1.03 -20.53
N ALA A 152 8.78 2.14 -19.80
CA ALA A 152 9.01 2.13 -18.36
C ALA A 152 7.83 1.51 -17.60
N ARG A 153 6.60 1.89 -17.96
CA ARG A 153 5.39 1.32 -17.35
C ARG A 153 5.29 -0.19 -17.56
N ARG A 154 5.59 -0.68 -18.77
CA ARG A 154 5.62 -2.13 -19.05
C ARG A 154 6.67 -2.86 -18.21
N ARG A 155 7.89 -2.32 -18.11
CA ARG A 155 8.93 -2.89 -17.23
C ARG A 155 8.50 -2.92 -15.77
N ALA A 156 7.81 -1.87 -15.30
CA ALA A 156 7.25 -1.86 -13.95
C ALA A 156 6.22 -2.98 -13.75
N ILE A 157 5.28 -3.16 -14.69
CA ILE A 157 4.30 -4.26 -14.65
C ILE A 157 5.01 -5.61 -14.59
N ASP A 158 6.00 -5.86 -15.45
CA ASP A 158 6.72 -7.14 -15.48
C ASP A 158 7.50 -7.39 -14.19
N LEU A 159 8.09 -6.35 -13.60
CA LEU A 159 8.78 -6.44 -12.31
C LEU A 159 7.82 -6.74 -11.17
N HIS A 160 6.65 -6.07 -11.13
CA HIS A 160 5.61 -6.37 -10.16
C HIS A 160 5.11 -7.82 -10.28
N ARG A 161 4.84 -8.32 -11.50
CA ARG A 161 4.45 -9.72 -11.71
C ARG A 161 5.47 -10.69 -11.12
N SER A 162 6.76 -10.46 -11.38
CA SER A 162 7.81 -11.32 -10.84
C SER A 162 7.88 -11.30 -9.30
N TRP A 163 7.55 -10.16 -8.66
CA TRP A 163 7.41 -10.10 -7.21
C TRP A 163 6.12 -10.78 -6.71
N MET A 164 5.05 -10.74 -7.50
CA MET A 164 3.80 -11.46 -7.20
C MET A 164 4.02 -12.97 -7.21
N ASP A 165 4.81 -13.48 -8.16
CA ASP A 165 5.20 -14.89 -8.20
C ASP A 165 6.04 -15.25 -6.95
N ALA A 166 6.97 -14.38 -6.53
CA ALA A 166 7.74 -14.56 -5.30
C ALA A 166 6.84 -14.56 -4.04
N ALA A 167 5.85 -13.67 -3.98
CA ALA A 167 4.89 -13.62 -2.89
C ALA A 167 4.05 -14.89 -2.79
N ALA A 168 3.63 -15.45 -3.92
CA ALA A 168 2.92 -16.72 -3.96
C ALA A 168 3.78 -17.86 -3.42
N ILE A 169 5.09 -17.91 -3.75
CA ILE A 169 6.04 -18.89 -3.21
C ILE A 169 6.20 -18.72 -1.68
N LEU A 170 6.26 -17.48 -1.19
CA LEU A 170 6.32 -17.16 0.24
C LEU A 170 5.02 -17.46 0.98
N GLY A 171 3.92 -17.71 0.27
CA GLY A 171 2.62 -17.98 0.85
C GLY A 171 1.88 -16.72 1.33
N CYS A 172 2.27 -15.53 0.83
CA CYS A 172 1.56 -14.30 1.10
C CYS A 172 0.14 -14.35 0.53
N THR A 173 -0.81 -13.77 1.25
CA THR A 173 -2.20 -13.67 0.79
C THR A 173 -2.45 -12.40 -0.02
N SER A 174 -1.57 -11.41 0.11
CA SER A 174 -1.70 -10.12 -0.55
C SER A 174 -0.35 -9.54 -0.94
N ILE A 175 -0.37 -8.61 -1.88
CA ILE A 175 0.76 -7.79 -2.29
C ILE A 175 0.34 -6.34 -2.22
N ARG A 176 1.19 -5.48 -1.66
CA ARG A 176 0.98 -4.03 -1.72
C ARG A 176 1.89 -3.43 -2.78
N ALA A 177 1.31 -2.71 -3.72
CA ALA A 177 2.01 -1.88 -4.71
C ALA A 177 1.78 -0.39 -4.44
N ASN A 178 2.72 0.45 -4.92
CA ASN A 178 2.60 1.91 -4.88
C ASN A 178 2.02 2.43 -6.21
N ALA A 179 1.07 3.38 -6.14
CA ALA A 179 0.48 4.01 -7.32
C ALA A 179 1.28 5.26 -7.76
N TYR A 180 2.60 5.08 -7.94
CA TYR A 180 3.48 6.17 -8.40
C TYR A 180 3.41 6.35 -9.91
N GLY A 181 3.62 7.60 -10.35
CA GLY A 181 3.60 7.97 -11.75
C GLY A 181 4.04 9.40 -11.99
N ASP A 182 3.85 9.87 -13.20
CA ASP A 182 4.16 11.24 -13.62
C ASP A 182 3.03 11.82 -14.49
N GLY A 183 3.03 13.13 -14.65
CA GLY A 183 1.99 13.86 -15.36
C GLY A 183 0.94 14.45 -14.42
N THR A 184 -0.24 14.76 -14.99
CA THR A 184 -1.38 15.31 -14.22
C THR A 184 -2.01 14.25 -13.33
N TYR A 185 -2.80 14.67 -12.32
CA TYR A 185 -3.55 13.73 -11.47
C TYR A 185 -4.43 12.77 -12.28
N LEU A 186 -5.09 13.27 -13.32
CA LEU A 186 -5.93 12.45 -14.20
C LEU A 186 -5.07 11.46 -15.01
N ALA A 187 -3.98 11.93 -15.64
CA ALA A 187 -3.09 11.05 -16.40
C ALA A 187 -2.51 9.92 -15.52
N GLN A 188 -2.08 10.26 -14.31
CA GLN A 188 -1.58 9.25 -13.36
C GLN A 188 -2.67 8.27 -12.93
N LEU A 189 -3.93 8.73 -12.77
CA LEU A 189 -5.06 7.86 -12.46
C LEU A 189 -5.30 6.84 -13.58
N GLU A 190 -5.39 7.31 -14.83
CA GLU A 190 -5.62 6.46 -16.00
C GLU A 190 -4.49 5.44 -16.21
N GLN A 191 -3.24 5.91 -16.13
CA GLN A 191 -2.05 5.06 -16.29
C GLN A 191 -1.94 3.99 -15.19
N ASN A 192 -2.19 4.36 -13.93
CA ASN A 192 -2.22 3.39 -12.83
C ASN A 192 -3.39 2.41 -12.98
N ALA A 193 -4.58 2.88 -13.37
CA ALA A 193 -5.74 2.01 -13.57
C ALA A 193 -5.47 0.94 -14.65
N GLU A 194 -4.87 1.33 -15.79
CA GLU A 194 -4.45 0.37 -16.83
C GLU A 194 -3.47 -0.68 -16.29
N SER A 195 -2.46 -0.24 -15.53
CA SER A 195 -1.42 -1.12 -15.00
C SER A 195 -1.97 -2.04 -13.90
N MET A 196 -2.76 -1.49 -12.97
CA MET A 196 -3.34 -2.23 -11.86
C MET A 196 -4.37 -3.26 -12.33
N ALA A 197 -5.15 -2.97 -13.38
CA ALA A 197 -6.07 -3.95 -13.97
C ALA A 197 -5.31 -5.19 -14.46
N VAL A 198 -4.20 -4.98 -15.18
CA VAL A 198 -3.34 -6.10 -15.65
C VAL A 198 -2.75 -6.89 -14.48
N LEU A 199 -2.33 -6.21 -13.41
CA LEU A 199 -1.77 -6.87 -12.23
C LEU A 199 -2.85 -7.57 -11.39
N ALA A 200 -4.05 -7.02 -11.30
CA ALA A 200 -5.16 -7.65 -10.58
C ALA A 200 -5.58 -8.98 -11.20
N GLU A 201 -5.57 -9.10 -12.53
CA GLU A 201 -5.78 -10.37 -13.23
C GLU A 201 -4.65 -11.37 -12.91
N HIS A 202 -3.39 -10.92 -12.87
CA HIS A 202 -2.28 -11.78 -12.48
C HIS A 202 -2.40 -12.24 -11.02
N ALA A 203 -2.76 -11.31 -10.10
CA ALA A 203 -3.04 -11.63 -8.71
C ALA A 203 -4.14 -12.70 -8.57
N ALA A 204 -5.21 -12.56 -9.33
CA ALA A 204 -6.31 -13.54 -9.36
C ALA A 204 -5.83 -14.93 -9.79
N SER A 205 -4.94 -15.01 -10.78
CA SER A 205 -4.38 -16.28 -11.23
C SER A 205 -3.51 -16.99 -10.18
N LEU A 206 -2.90 -16.21 -9.27
CA LEU A 206 -2.10 -16.70 -8.15
C LEU A 206 -2.91 -16.92 -6.85
N GLY A 207 -4.17 -16.50 -6.82
CA GLY A 207 -5.00 -16.58 -5.64
C GLY A 207 -4.67 -15.55 -4.55
N VAL A 208 -3.91 -14.48 -4.88
CA VAL A 208 -3.54 -13.39 -3.97
C VAL A 208 -4.34 -12.12 -4.26
N ASP A 209 -4.38 -11.18 -3.31
CA ASP A 209 -4.97 -9.86 -3.51
C ASP A 209 -3.90 -8.83 -3.86
N LEU A 210 -4.23 -7.90 -4.77
CA LEU A 210 -3.43 -6.72 -5.06
C LEU A 210 -3.97 -5.54 -4.25
N LEU A 211 -3.14 -4.95 -3.42
CA LEU A 211 -3.46 -3.80 -2.60
C LEU A 211 -2.67 -2.57 -3.05
N VAL A 212 -3.26 -1.39 -2.91
CA VAL A 212 -2.56 -0.12 -3.04
C VAL A 212 -2.63 0.61 -1.71
N GLU A 213 -1.50 1.19 -1.31
CA GLU A 213 -1.41 1.99 -0.09
C GLU A 213 -1.56 3.48 -0.41
N ASN A 214 -2.15 4.24 0.51
CA ASN A 214 -1.98 5.70 0.54
C ASN A 214 -0.54 5.98 0.98
N HIS A 215 0.39 6.14 0.01
CA HIS A 215 1.83 6.14 0.23
C HIS A 215 2.53 7.29 -0.48
N GLY A 216 2.23 8.53 -0.07
CA GLY A 216 2.75 9.74 -0.70
C GLY A 216 2.14 10.04 -2.07
N HIS A 217 2.48 11.19 -2.64
CA HIS A 217 2.07 11.61 -3.98
C HIS A 217 0.54 11.58 -4.18
N PRO A 218 -0.02 11.30 -5.39
CA PRO A 218 -1.46 11.24 -5.59
C PRO A 218 -2.19 10.21 -4.73
N SER A 219 -1.56 9.07 -4.38
CA SER A 219 -2.22 8.05 -3.57
C SER A 219 -2.52 8.50 -2.14
N SER A 220 -1.81 9.52 -1.62
CA SER A 220 -2.13 10.16 -0.33
C SER A 220 -3.37 11.06 -0.37
N ASN A 221 -3.91 11.36 -1.55
CA ASN A 221 -5.25 11.92 -1.71
C ASN A 221 -6.23 10.74 -1.76
N ALA A 222 -6.91 10.48 -0.65
CA ALA A 222 -7.77 9.30 -0.51
C ALA A 222 -8.92 9.28 -1.51
N ALA A 223 -9.49 10.43 -1.86
CA ALA A 223 -10.51 10.51 -2.91
C ALA A 223 -9.95 10.09 -4.28
N TRP A 224 -8.71 10.46 -4.60
CA TRP A 224 -8.05 9.99 -5.83
C TRP A 224 -7.81 8.47 -5.78
N LEU A 225 -7.39 7.94 -4.64
CA LEU A 225 -7.16 6.51 -4.48
C LEU A 225 -8.48 5.71 -4.55
N ALA A 226 -9.57 6.23 -3.99
CA ALA A 226 -10.90 5.65 -4.15
C ALA A 226 -11.34 5.63 -5.63
N MET A 227 -11.08 6.70 -6.38
CA MET A 227 -11.32 6.72 -7.84
C MET A 227 -10.49 5.67 -8.58
N LEU A 228 -9.26 5.40 -8.15
CA LEU A 228 -8.44 4.31 -8.70
C LEU A 228 -9.08 2.94 -8.44
N MET A 229 -9.58 2.70 -7.21
CA MET A 229 -10.30 1.47 -6.88
C MET A 229 -11.50 1.26 -7.79
N GLU A 230 -12.32 2.30 -7.98
CA GLU A 230 -13.51 2.25 -8.86
C GLU A 230 -13.16 2.08 -10.34
N SER A 231 -12.05 2.69 -10.79
CA SER A 231 -11.59 2.59 -12.18
C SER A 231 -11.13 1.18 -12.53
N VAL A 232 -10.43 0.50 -11.62
CA VAL A 232 -9.98 -0.89 -11.81
C VAL A 232 -11.11 -1.89 -11.58
N ASN A 233 -11.92 -1.68 -10.54
CA ASN A 233 -13.11 -2.46 -10.20
C ASN A 233 -12.92 -3.98 -10.32
N HIS A 234 -11.92 -4.52 -9.64
CA HIS A 234 -11.60 -5.95 -9.68
C HIS A 234 -11.77 -6.59 -8.29
N PRO A 235 -12.34 -7.82 -8.17
CA PRO A 235 -12.64 -8.45 -6.87
C PRO A 235 -11.40 -8.76 -6.02
N ARG A 236 -10.21 -8.84 -6.63
CA ARG A 236 -8.92 -9.03 -5.96
C ARG A 236 -8.13 -7.74 -5.80
N PHE A 237 -8.74 -6.57 -5.99
CA PHE A 237 -8.10 -5.26 -5.86
C PHE A 237 -8.66 -4.50 -4.68
N GLY A 238 -7.81 -3.89 -3.86
CA GLY A 238 -8.21 -3.20 -2.65
C GLY A 238 -7.14 -2.26 -2.12
N VAL A 239 -7.34 -1.79 -0.90
CA VAL A 239 -6.47 -0.82 -0.23
C VAL A 239 -5.80 -1.45 1.00
N MET A 240 -4.52 -1.16 1.20
CA MET A 240 -3.87 -1.19 2.49
C MET A 240 -3.89 0.24 3.03
N ALA A 241 -4.77 0.53 3.99
CA ALA A 241 -4.92 1.88 4.50
C ALA A 241 -3.89 2.15 5.60
N ASP A 242 -2.95 3.07 5.33
CA ASP A 242 -1.98 3.55 6.29
C ASP A 242 -2.57 4.69 7.12
N PHE A 243 -2.34 4.68 8.42
CA PHE A 243 -2.92 5.64 9.36
C PHE A 243 -2.34 7.06 9.25
N ASP A 244 -1.15 7.24 8.63
CA ASP A 244 -0.51 8.56 8.56
C ASP A 244 -0.01 8.97 7.16
N ASN A 245 0.10 8.08 6.20
CA ASN A 245 0.64 8.37 4.86
C ASN A 245 -0.28 9.25 3.98
N PHE A 246 -0.76 10.36 4.54
CA PHE A 246 -1.61 11.32 3.83
C PHE A 246 -0.83 12.55 3.29
N PHE A 247 0.47 12.39 2.98
CA PHE A 247 1.37 13.43 2.47
C PHE A 247 1.26 13.59 0.95
N MET A 248 0.43 14.50 0.48
CA MET A 248 0.12 14.67 -0.95
C MET A 248 1.28 15.13 -1.83
N GLY A 249 2.30 15.73 -1.27
CA GLY A 249 3.51 16.17 -1.99
C GLY A 249 4.68 15.21 -1.85
N GLY A 250 4.49 14.06 -1.21
CA GLY A 250 5.56 13.18 -0.76
C GLY A 250 6.25 13.68 0.51
N TRP A 251 7.12 12.86 1.06
CA TRP A 251 7.83 13.16 2.30
C TRP A 251 8.84 14.30 2.10
N GLY A 252 8.88 15.24 3.05
CA GLY A 252 9.78 16.40 3.00
C GLY A 252 9.33 17.53 2.08
N HIS A 253 8.14 17.46 1.50
CA HIS A 253 7.57 18.58 0.72
C HIS A 253 7.33 19.79 1.61
N VAL A 254 7.80 20.98 1.18
CA VAL A 254 7.66 22.25 1.93
C VAL A 254 6.88 23.25 1.08
N PRO A 255 5.78 23.84 1.59
CA PRO A 255 5.11 23.50 2.86
C PRO A 255 4.49 22.08 2.81
N GLU A 256 4.38 21.45 3.96
CA GLU A 256 3.72 20.14 4.05
C GLU A 256 2.27 20.25 3.53
N ARG A 257 1.88 19.28 2.71
CA ARG A 257 0.53 19.18 2.14
C ARG A 257 -0.06 17.84 2.54
N ARG A 258 -1.13 17.87 3.33
CA ARG A 258 -1.80 16.66 3.79
C ARG A 258 -3.25 16.62 3.30
N TYR A 259 -3.72 15.42 3.00
CA TYR A 259 -5.14 15.11 3.02
C TYR A 259 -5.60 14.98 4.47
N ASP A 260 -6.84 15.33 4.79
CA ASP A 260 -7.36 15.15 6.14
C ASP A 260 -7.40 13.65 6.48
N THR A 261 -6.76 13.24 7.57
CA THR A 261 -6.62 11.83 7.94
C THR A 261 -7.97 11.16 8.19
N ARG A 262 -8.88 11.83 8.92
CA ARG A 262 -10.21 11.28 9.20
C ARG A 262 -11.01 11.09 7.92
N GLN A 263 -11.04 12.11 7.06
CA GLN A 263 -11.72 12.02 5.76
C GLN A 263 -11.06 10.94 4.90
N GLY A 264 -9.74 10.84 4.94
CA GLY A 264 -8.99 9.83 4.20
C GLY A 264 -9.34 8.41 4.61
N MET A 265 -9.41 8.15 5.91
CA MET A 265 -9.83 6.84 6.41
C MET A 265 -11.29 6.53 6.01
N LEU A 266 -12.20 7.52 6.04
CA LEU A 266 -13.58 7.36 5.58
C LEU A 266 -13.67 7.05 4.08
N ASP A 267 -12.90 7.75 3.24
CA ASP A 267 -12.89 7.53 1.79
C ASP A 267 -12.32 6.15 1.42
N LEU A 268 -11.34 5.64 2.17
CA LEU A 268 -10.68 4.37 1.90
C LEU A 268 -11.37 3.16 2.55
N ALA A 269 -12.13 3.37 3.61
CA ALA A 269 -12.76 2.29 4.38
C ALA A 269 -13.54 1.26 3.54
N PRO A 270 -14.33 1.64 2.50
CA PRO A 270 -15.06 0.67 1.67
C PRO A 270 -14.16 -0.29 0.88
N TYR A 271 -12.89 0.08 0.66
CA TYR A 271 -11.93 -0.66 -0.16
C TYR A 271 -10.84 -1.34 0.68
N THR A 272 -10.81 -1.08 1.99
CA THR A 272 -9.74 -1.50 2.89
C THR A 272 -9.77 -3.00 3.15
N ARG A 273 -8.64 -3.67 2.89
CA ARG A 273 -8.42 -5.11 3.13
C ARG A 273 -7.27 -5.40 4.08
N ALA A 274 -6.35 -4.44 4.24
CA ALA A 274 -5.29 -4.45 5.22
C ALA A 274 -5.11 -3.04 5.79
N LEU A 275 -4.55 -2.94 7.00
CA LEU A 275 -4.21 -1.68 7.64
C LEU A 275 -2.71 -1.64 7.90
N SER A 276 -2.05 -0.52 7.63
CA SER A 276 -0.74 -0.19 8.18
C SER A 276 -0.96 0.70 9.40
N ALA A 277 -0.85 0.10 10.58
CA ALA A 277 -1.00 0.78 11.86
C ALA A 277 0.30 1.49 12.23
N LYS A 278 0.61 2.53 11.48
CA LYS A 278 1.84 3.32 11.62
C LYS A 278 1.86 4.08 12.94
N SER A 279 3.00 4.02 13.63
CA SER A 279 3.20 4.64 14.92
C SER A 279 4.57 5.29 15.04
N TYR A 280 4.70 6.30 15.91
CA TYR A 280 5.92 7.08 16.09
C TYR A 280 6.31 7.34 17.54
N ALA A 281 5.35 7.67 18.38
CA ALA A 281 5.62 8.09 19.74
C ALA A 281 4.50 7.69 20.69
N PHE A 282 4.88 7.32 21.91
CA PHE A 282 3.93 6.85 22.91
C PHE A 282 4.04 7.66 24.20
N ASP A 283 2.90 7.91 24.83
CA ASP A 283 2.85 8.45 26.18
C ASP A 283 3.13 7.37 27.26
N HIS A 284 3.07 7.77 28.52
CA HIS A 284 3.32 6.87 29.66
C HIS A 284 2.23 5.80 29.85
N GLU A 285 1.05 6.00 29.26
CA GLU A 285 -0.06 5.03 29.26
C GLU A 285 -0.01 4.08 28.05
N GLY A 286 0.95 4.29 27.13
CA GLY A 286 1.12 3.52 25.91
C GLY A 286 0.13 3.89 24.80
N ASN A 287 -0.40 5.12 24.81
CA ASN A 287 -1.16 5.64 23.68
C ASN A 287 -0.21 6.26 22.67
N GLU A 288 -0.48 6.04 21.41
CA GLU A 288 0.20 6.76 20.33
C GLU A 288 -0.22 8.24 20.37
N THR A 289 0.75 9.16 20.19
CA THR A 289 0.53 10.59 20.42
C THR A 289 0.49 11.45 19.16
N ARG A 290 0.83 10.86 17.98
CA ARG A 290 0.83 11.56 16.69
C ARG A 290 -0.30 11.09 15.78
N VAL A 291 -0.71 9.84 15.94
CA VAL A 291 -1.72 9.16 15.10
C VAL A 291 -2.89 8.76 15.99
N ASP A 292 -4.09 9.14 15.60
CA ASP A 292 -5.31 8.74 16.31
C ASP A 292 -5.71 7.31 15.93
N PHE A 293 -5.13 6.32 16.63
CA PHE A 293 -5.41 4.90 16.43
C PHE A 293 -6.88 4.56 16.64
N GLY A 294 -7.50 5.19 17.64
CA GLY A 294 -8.93 4.97 17.93
C GLY A 294 -9.79 5.33 16.74
N MET A 295 -9.63 6.55 16.24
CA MET A 295 -10.38 7.05 15.08
C MET A 295 -10.14 6.18 13.83
N CYS A 296 -8.87 5.82 13.53
CA CYS A 296 -8.56 5.02 12.35
C CYS A 296 -9.16 3.62 12.41
N LEU A 297 -9.07 2.96 13.57
CA LEU A 297 -9.62 1.62 13.79
C LEU A 297 -11.15 1.64 13.82
N ASP A 298 -11.77 2.60 14.51
CA ASP A 298 -13.24 2.70 14.58
C ASP A 298 -13.84 2.85 13.19
N ILE A 299 -13.33 3.77 12.35
CA ILE A 299 -13.79 3.94 10.97
C ILE A 299 -13.65 2.64 10.17
N SER A 300 -12.51 1.97 10.28
CA SER A 300 -12.26 0.73 9.53
C SER A 300 -13.20 -0.40 9.98
N LEU A 301 -13.37 -0.56 11.29
CA LEU A 301 -14.23 -1.60 11.88
C LEU A 301 -15.71 -1.34 11.62
N GLU A 302 -16.15 -0.09 11.65
CA GLU A 302 -17.53 0.30 11.30
C GLU A 302 -17.84 -0.02 9.83
N ALA A 303 -16.84 0.06 8.95
CA ALA A 303 -16.97 -0.35 7.55
C ALA A 303 -16.88 -1.87 7.33
N GLY A 304 -16.70 -2.67 8.38
CA GLY A 304 -16.67 -4.14 8.32
C GLY A 304 -15.27 -4.74 8.10
N PHE A 305 -14.20 -3.97 8.32
CA PHE A 305 -12.84 -4.49 8.24
C PHE A 305 -12.61 -5.63 9.24
N SER A 306 -11.99 -6.73 8.78
CA SER A 306 -11.66 -7.91 9.58
C SER A 306 -10.31 -8.55 9.19
N GLY A 307 -9.48 -7.82 8.42
CA GLY A 307 -8.18 -8.25 7.93
C GLY A 307 -7.06 -8.13 8.96
N TYR A 308 -5.84 -7.97 8.46
CA TYR A 308 -4.65 -7.72 9.28
C TYR A 308 -4.41 -6.23 9.48
N ALA A 309 -4.16 -5.82 10.74
CA ALA A 309 -3.58 -4.53 11.10
C ALA A 309 -2.08 -4.75 11.37
N SER A 310 -1.25 -4.22 10.49
CA SER A 310 0.21 -4.34 10.52
C SER A 310 0.79 -3.37 11.53
N ALA A 311 1.45 -3.86 12.57
CA ALA A 311 2.16 -3.02 13.53
C ALA A 311 3.43 -2.47 12.90
N GLU A 312 3.44 -1.17 12.58
CA GLU A 312 4.54 -0.50 11.89
C GLU A 312 5.06 0.69 12.69
N TYR A 313 6.18 0.50 13.38
CA TYR A 313 6.83 1.58 14.13
C TYR A 313 7.89 2.28 13.27
N GLU A 314 7.73 3.57 13.05
CA GLU A 314 8.69 4.44 12.35
C GLU A 314 9.26 5.55 13.23
N GLY A 315 8.98 5.55 14.52
CA GLY A 315 9.50 6.54 15.46
C GLY A 315 11.01 6.46 15.63
N SER A 316 11.60 7.53 16.17
CA SER A 316 13.03 7.65 16.44
C SER A 316 13.37 7.74 17.94
N THR A 317 12.36 7.75 18.81
CA THR A 317 12.57 7.90 20.27
C THR A 317 12.77 6.58 20.99
N LEU A 318 12.30 5.49 20.41
CA LEU A 318 12.47 4.12 20.94
C LEU A 318 13.29 3.28 19.96
N GLY A 319 13.83 2.16 20.46
CA GLY A 319 14.35 1.10 19.60
C GLY A 319 13.23 0.48 18.76
N GLU A 320 13.57 -0.10 17.61
CA GLU A 320 12.59 -0.68 16.70
C GLU A 320 11.77 -1.80 17.35
N PHE A 321 12.43 -2.65 18.15
CA PHE A 321 11.75 -3.72 18.90
C PHE A 321 10.77 -3.18 19.95
N GLU A 322 11.20 -2.24 20.79
CA GLU A 322 10.33 -1.62 21.79
C GLU A 322 9.16 -0.85 21.15
N GLY A 323 9.43 -0.14 20.06
CA GLY A 323 8.38 0.55 19.32
C GLY A 323 7.34 -0.41 18.73
N ALA A 324 7.78 -1.51 18.13
CA ALA A 324 6.89 -2.56 17.63
C ALA A 324 6.07 -3.20 18.76
N GLU A 325 6.72 -3.51 19.92
CA GLU A 325 6.03 -4.03 21.09
C GLU A 325 4.91 -3.11 21.58
N LYS A 326 5.17 -1.80 21.67
CA LYS A 326 4.17 -0.81 22.09
C LYS A 326 3.03 -0.69 21.06
N THR A 327 3.34 -0.74 19.77
CA THR A 327 2.33 -0.72 18.70
C THR A 327 1.42 -1.94 18.79
N ILE A 328 1.99 -3.13 18.95
CA ILE A 328 1.24 -4.38 19.13
C ILE A 328 0.38 -4.33 20.40
N ALA A 329 0.95 -3.85 21.51
CA ALA A 329 0.21 -3.71 22.77
C ALA A 329 -0.97 -2.75 22.64
N LEU A 330 -0.80 -1.65 21.90
CA LEU A 330 -1.88 -0.72 21.60
C LEU A 330 -2.97 -1.37 20.75
N LEU A 331 -2.62 -2.04 19.65
CA LEU A 331 -3.58 -2.76 18.81
C LEU A 331 -4.37 -3.82 19.59
N LYS A 332 -3.69 -4.58 20.48
CA LYS A 332 -4.35 -5.58 21.34
C LYS A 332 -5.41 -4.97 22.28
N ARG A 333 -5.30 -3.69 22.65
CA ARG A 333 -6.35 -3.00 23.45
C ARG A 333 -7.65 -2.84 22.65
N PHE A 334 -7.55 -2.59 21.32
CA PHE A 334 -8.70 -2.46 20.43
C PHE A 334 -9.29 -3.81 19.97
N GLN A 335 -8.57 -4.93 20.17
CA GLN A 335 -9.10 -6.27 19.91
C GLN A 335 -10.03 -6.77 21.02
N ARG A 336 -10.07 -6.11 22.16
CA ARG A 336 -10.95 -6.51 23.29
C ARG A 336 -12.38 -6.12 22.97
N PRO A 337 -13.35 -7.03 23.22
CA PRO A 337 -14.78 -6.74 23.03
C PRO A 337 -15.28 -5.67 23.99
#